data_30edfdddfba15134ca304408aef0f4b6
#
_entry.id   30edfdddfba15134ca304408aef0f4b6
#
_cell.length_a   1.000
_cell.length_b   1.000
_cell.length_c   1.000
_cell.angle_alpha   90.00
_cell.angle_beta   90.00
_cell.angle_gamma   90.00
#
_symmetry.space_group_name_H-M   'P 1'
#
loop_
_entity.id
_entity.type
_entity.pdbx_description
1 polymer ?
#
loop_
_entity_poly.entity_id
_entity_poly.type
_entity_poly.pdbx_seq_one_letter_code
_entity_poly.pdbx_strand_id
1 'polypeptide(L)'
;VNLIFGVWHFPMPYDLMMRDHLVHKGMHLMIMAVGTILWWPVMSPLPELPRLAYPGQMLYCFLMIIPMSIVAIYIALADSVLYPAYAAAPRIWGISPMTDQLIGGLIMWIPGGLFFLGVMTVVFFRWASADSDDTAAAQARTAALA
;
A
#
# COMPACT_ATOMS: atom_id res chain seq x y z
N VAL A 1 -6.56 -4.07 7.34
CA VAL A 1 -5.80 -2.94 6.77
C VAL A 1 -6.60 -2.29 5.64
N ASN A 2 -6.84 -2.99 4.54
CA ASN A 2 -7.48 -2.44 3.33
C ASN A 2 -8.88 -1.87 3.56
N LEU A 3 -9.70 -2.47 4.42
CA LEU A 3 -11.02 -1.93 4.76
C LEU A 3 -10.90 -0.56 5.45
N ILE A 4 -9.97 -0.41 6.38
CA ILE A 4 -9.75 0.85 7.08
C ILE A 4 -9.23 1.92 6.12
N PHE A 5 -8.26 1.56 5.27
CA PHE A 5 -7.77 2.42 4.21
C PHE A 5 -8.92 2.87 3.28
N GLY A 6 -9.73 1.93 2.79
CA GLY A 6 -10.86 2.23 1.90
C GLY A 6 -11.90 3.13 2.55
N VAL A 7 -12.30 2.87 3.80
CA VAL A 7 -13.31 3.65 4.50
C VAL A 7 -12.98 5.14 4.55
N TRP A 8 -11.73 5.50 4.83
CA TRP A 8 -11.31 6.90 4.91
C TRP A 8 -11.22 7.61 3.55
N HIS A 9 -11.34 6.88 2.44
CA HIS A 9 -11.40 7.47 1.10
C HIS A 9 -12.83 7.66 0.58
N PHE A 10 -13.85 7.21 1.32
CA PHE A 10 -15.23 7.54 0.98
C PHE A 10 -15.58 8.99 1.37
N PRO A 11 -16.44 9.67 0.59
CA PRO A 11 -16.72 11.10 0.78
C PRO A 11 -17.20 11.47 2.20
N MET A 12 -18.08 10.68 2.80
CA MET A 12 -18.64 10.98 4.12
C MET A 12 -17.63 10.91 5.27
N PRO A 13 -16.85 9.83 5.47
CA PRO A 13 -15.79 9.79 6.48
C PRO A 13 -14.70 10.83 6.22
N TYR A 14 -14.38 11.08 4.95
CA TYR A 14 -13.41 12.07 4.55
C TYR A 14 -13.85 13.49 4.94
N ASP A 15 -15.08 13.88 4.64
CA ASP A 15 -15.63 15.19 4.99
C ASP A 15 -15.74 15.37 6.51
N LEU A 16 -16.11 14.33 7.25
CA LEU A 16 -16.10 14.35 8.72
C LEU A 16 -14.70 14.62 9.28
N MET A 17 -13.68 13.92 8.76
CA MET A 17 -12.29 14.13 9.14
C MET A 17 -11.82 15.57 8.86
N MET A 18 -12.26 16.17 7.76
CA MET A 18 -11.89 17.56 7.41
C MET A 18 -12.56 18.60 8.30
N ARG A 19 -13.71 18.29 8.91
CA ARG A 19 -14.48 19.22 9.76
C ARG A 19 -14.15 19.07 11.25
N ASP A 20 -13.79 17.86 11.70
CA ASP A 20 -13.55 17.56 13.11
C ASP A 20 -12.08 17.24 13.39
N HIS A 21 -11.46 18.06 14.22
CA HIS A 21 -10.05 17.95 14.54
C HIS A 21 -9.68 16.71 15.38
N LEU A 22 -10.62 16.19 16.19
CA LEU A 22 -10.40 14.96 16.95
C LEU A 22 -10.50 13.74 16.04
N VAL A 23 -11.48 13.72 15.13
CA VAL A 23 -11.61 12.68 14.11
C VAL A 23 -10.36 12.65 13.22
N HIS A 24 -9.86 13.81 12.79
CA HIS A 24 -8.64 13.94 12.00
C HIS A 24 -7.42 13.34 12.72
N LYS A 25 -7.20 13.68 13.99
CA LYS A 25 -6.11 13.11 14.80
C LYS A 25 -6.29 11.60 15.02
N GLY A 26 -7.50 11.16 15.30
CA GLY A 26 -7.81 9.74 15.46
C GLY A 26 -7.55 8.94 14.18
N MET A 27 -7.90 9.49 13.03
CA MET A 27 -7.60 8.89 11.73
C MET A 27 -6.09 8.73 11.52
N HIS A 28 -5.29 9.76 11.81
CA HIS A 28 -3.83 9.67 11.69
C HIS A 28 -3.23 8.57 12.58
N LEU A 29 -3.63 8.50 13.85
CA LEU A 29 -3.18 7.45 14.77
C LEU A 29 -3.55 6.06 14.25
N MET A 30 -4.78 5.91 13.75
CA MET A 30 -5.26 4.65 13.20
C MET A 30 -4.49 4.25 11.94
N ILE A 31 -4.23 5.18 11.01
CA ILE A 31 -3.47 4.89 9.79
C ILE A 31 -2.02 4.52 10.13
N MET A 32 -1.39 5.16 11.11
CA MET A 32 -0.06 4.79 11.57
C MET A 32 -0.02 3.36 12.14
N ALA A 33 -0.97 3.01 13.02
CA ALA A 33 -1.08 1.67 13.57
C ALA A 33 -1.33 0.61 12.49
N VAL A 34 -2.27 0.89 11.60
CA VAL A 34 -2.62 0.00 10.47
C VAL A 34 -1.47 -0.13 9.49
N GLY A 35 -0.73 0.94 9.21
CA GLY A 35 0.47 0.93 8.39
C GLY A 35 1.58 0.06 8.98
N THR A 36 1.79 0.12 10.31
CA THR A 36 2.72 -0.77 11.00
C THR A 36 2.33 -2.24 10.84
N ILE A 37 1.05 -2.56 11.06
CA ILE A 37 0.53 -3.93 10.88
C ILE A 37 0.64 -4.38 9.40
N LEU A 38 0.45 -3.47 8.45
CA LEU A 38 0.57 -3.77 7.02
C LEU A 38 1.98 -4.26 6.65
N TRP A 39 3.01 -3.64 7.21
CA TRP A 39 4.39 -4.00 6.90
C TRP A 39 4.91 -5.21 7.68
N TRP A 40 4.21 -5.63 8.72
CA TRP A 40 4.61 -6.74 9.57
C TRP A 40 4.88 -8.03 8.79
N PRO A 41 4.00 -8.51 7.90
CA PRO A 41 4.21 -9.76 7.16
C PRO A 41 5.45 -9.76 6.26
N VAL A 42 5.95 -8.57 5.88
CA VAL A 42 7.10 -8.41 4.98
C VAL A 42 8.39 -8.14 5.75
N MET A 43 8.32 -7.37 6.84
CA MET A 43 9.48 -6.79 7.50
C MET A 43 9.65 -7.18 8.97
N SER A 44 8.83 -8.11 9.49
CA SER A 44 8.90 -8.45 10.92
C SER A 44 10.33 -8.76 11.38
N PRO A 45 10.82 -8.10 12.45
CA PRO A 45 12.08 -8.40 13.08
C PRO A 45 11.96 -9.43 14.21
N LEU A 46 10.72 -9.80 14.61
CA LEU A 46 10.47 -10.61 15.80
C LEU A 46 10.43 -12.10 15.46
N PRO A 47 11.23 -12.94 16.16
CA PRO A 47 11.18 -14.38 15.98
C PRO A 47 9.83 -15.02 16.35
N GLU A 48 9.11 -14.45 17.32
CA GLU A 48 7.81 -14.92 17.79
C GLU A 48 6.69 -14.67 16.78
N LEU A 49 6.84 -13.66 15.94
CA LEU A 49 5.90 -13.28 14.88
C LEU A 49 6.67 -13.10 13.57
N PRO A 50 7.16 -14.20 12.98
CA PRO A 50 8.05 -14.12 11.84
C PRO A 50 7.35 -13.54 10.60
N ARG A 51 8.15 -12.92 9.72
CA ARG A 51 7.69 -12.53 8.39
C ARG A 51 7.24 -13.74 7.58
N LEU A 52 6.40 -13.51 6.59
CA LEU A 52 5.99 -14.56 5.65
C LEU A 52 7.19 -15.11 4.87
N ALA A 53 7.09 -16.35 4.39
CA ALA A 53 8.01 -16.87 3.39
C ALA A 53 7.98 -16.00 2.11
N TYR A 54 9.07 -15.95 1.35
CA TYR A 54 9.21 -15.06 0.20
C TYR A 54 8.04 -15.13 -0.81
N PRO A 55 7.55 -16.31 -1.24
CA PRO A 55 6.37 -16.39 -2.11
C PRO A 55 5.12 -15.79 -1.46
N GLY A 56 4.93 -15.98 -0.15
CA GLY A 56 3.84 -15.39 0.61
C GLY A 56 3.92 -13.86 0.69
N GLN A 57 5.13 -13.30 0.84
CA GLN A 57 5.33 -11.85 0.81
C GLN A 57 4.95 -11.25 -0.55
N MET A 58 5.34 -11.90 -1.66
CA MET A 58 4.99 -11.47 -3.00
C MET A 58 3.47 -11.50 -3.23
N LEU A 59 2.81 -12.61 -2.88
CA LEU A 59 1.36 -12.73 -2.96
C LEU A 59 0.66 -11.67 -2.10
N TYR A 60 1.15 -11.44 -0.89
CA TYR A 60 0.63 -10.42 0.00
C TYR A 60 0.71 -9.02 -0.62
N CYS A 61 1.88 -8.62 -1.13
CA CYS A 61 2.05 -7.33 -1.80
C CYS A 61 1.15 -7.18 -3.02
N PHE A 62 1.01 -8.24 -3.83
CA PHE A 62 0.09 -8.26 -4.97
C PHE A 62 -1.36 -8.02 -4.53
N LEU A 63 -1.81 -8.73 -3.48
CA LEU A 63 -3.16 -8.56 -2.95
C LEU A 63 -3.40 -7.18 -2.32
N MET A 64 -2.36 -6.46 -1.91
CA MET A 64 -2.49 -5.08 -1.41
C MET A 64 -2.73 -4.08 -2.54
N ILE A 65 -2.24 -4.33 -3.74
CA ILE A 65 -2.43 -3.46 -4.90
C ILE A 65 -3.91 -3.40 -5.31
N ILE A 66 -4.63 -4.52 -5.23
CA ILE A 66 -6.01 -4.63 -5.75
C ILE A 66 -6.97 -3.63 -5.10
N PRO A 67 -7.19 -3.64 -3.76
CA PRO A 67 -8.13 -2.73 -3.12
C PRO A 67 -7.69 -1.27 -3.21
N MET A 68 -6.38 -1.00 -3.19
CA MET A 68 -5.84 0.34 -3.42
C MET A 68 -6.18 0.84 -4.82
N SER A 69 -6.03 -0.01 -5.84
CA SER A 69 -6.38 0.33 -7.23
C SER A 69 -7.89 0.59 -7.39
N ILE A 70 -8.75 -0.20 -6.74
CA ILE A 70 -10.21 0.01 -6.77
C ILE A 70 -10.57 1.39 -6.22
N VAL A 71 -10.02 1.77 -5.08
CA VAL A 71 -10.25 3.10 -4.47
C VAL A 71 -9.70 4.21 -5.37
N ALA A 72 -8.50 4.03 -5.92
CA ALA A 72 -7.85 4.99 -6.79
C ALA A 72 -8.65 5.24 -8.08
N ILE A 73 -9.13 4.17 -8.72
CA ILE A 73 -9.97 4.22 -9.92
C ILE A 73 -11.31 4.92 -9.61
N TYR A 74 -11.93 4.57 -8.47
CA TYR A 74 -13.16 5.23 -8.02
C TYR A 74 -12.98 6.75 -7.90
N ILE A 75 -11.87 7.22 -7.35
CA ILE A 75 -11.57 8.64 -7.21
C ILE A 75 -11.24 9.28 -8.57
N ALA A 76 -10.39 8.63 -9.37
CA ALA A 76 -9.91 9.18 -10.63
C ALA A 76 -11.00 9.26 -11.71
N LEU A 77 -11.92 8.28 -11.75
CA LEU A 77 -12.96 8.19 -12.78
C LEU A 77 -14.32 8.72 -12.33
N ALA A 78 -14.41 9.39 -11.18
CA ALA A 78 -15.66 9.98 -10.73
C ALA A 78 -16.10 11.13 -11.64
N ASP A 79 -17.37 11.16 -12.01
CA ASP A 79 -17.96 12.19 -12.88
C ASP A 79 -18.24 13.52 -12.15
N SER A 80 -18.02 13.56 -10.84
CA SER A 80 -18.24 14.73 -9.99
C SER A 80 -17.19 14.85 -8.90
N VAL A 81 -17.07 16.04 -8.31
CA VAL A 81 -16.17 16.25 -7.17
C VAL A 81 -16.70 15.51 -5.95
N LEU A 82 -15.96 14.49 -5.52
CA LEU A 82 -16.34 13.62 -4.40
C LEU A 82 -16.17 14.28 -3.03
N TYR A 83 -15.26 15.25 -2.93
CA TYR A 83 -14.84 15.82 -1.66
C TYR A 83 -15.19 17.32 -1.59
N PRO A 84 -16.31 17.68 -0.90
CA PRO A 84 -16.76 19.06 -0.79
C PRO A 84 -15.72 20.03 -0.20
N ALA A 85 -14.89 19.53 0.73
CA ALA A 85 -13.81 20.32 1.33
C ALA A 85 -12.82 20.85 0.29
N TYR A 86 -12.47 20.02 -0.71
CA TYR A 86 -11.60 20.47 -1.82
C TYR A 86 -12.35 21.32 -2.85
N ALA A 87 -13.64 21.10 -3.05
CA ALA A 87 -14.43 21.96 -3.93
C ALA A 87 -14.44 23.42 -3.43
N ALA A 88 -14.47 23.62 -2.11
CA ALA A 88 -14.48 24.93 -1.46
C ALA A 88 -13.07 25.52 -1.22
N ALA A 89 -12.01 24.73 -1.37
CA ALA A 89 -10.64 25.17 -1.07
C ALA A 89 -10.13 26.22 -2.11
N PRO A 90 -9.28 27.18 -1.70
CA PRO A 90 -8.64 28.12 -2.60
C PRO A 90 -7.81 27.42 -3.68
N ARG A 91 -7.90 27.90 -4.92
CA ARG A 91 -7.18 27.33 -6.08
C ARG A 91 -5.79 27.94 -6.23
N ILE A 92 -4.84 27.56 -5.38
CA ILE A 92 -3.48 28.13 -5.35
C ILE A 92 -2.76 27.87 -6.68
N TRP A 93 -2.96 26.71 -7.29
CA TRP A 93 -2.30 26.30 -8.54
C TRP A 93 -3.17 26.51 -9.78
N GLY A 94 -4.35 27.11 -9.67
CA GLY A 94 -5.25 27.35 -10.78
C GLY A 94 -5.88 26.10 -11.43
N ILE A 95 -5.68 24.91 -10.85
CA ILE A 95 -6.27 23.67 -11.34
C ILE A 95 -7.71 23.51 -10.80
N SER A 96 -8.61 22.92 -11.62
CA SER A 96 -9.97 22.68 -11.19
C SER A 96 -10.05 21.60 -10.11
N PRO A 97 -11.11 21.60 -9.23
CA PRO A 97 -11.31 20.53 -8.25
C PRO A 97 -11.35 19.14 -8.87
N MET A 98 -11.92 19.01 -10.06
CA MET A 98 -12.00 17.76 -10.80
C MET A 98 -10.63 17.27 -11.25
N THR A 99 -9.81 18.19 -11.79
CA THR A 99 -8.44 17.87 -12.21
C THR A 99 -7.56 17.49 -11.03
N ASP A 100 -7.70 18.20 -9.91
CA ASP A 100 -7.00 17.92 -8.65
C ASP A 100 -7.35 16.52 -8.11
N GLN A 101 -8.64 16.19 -8.08
CA GLN A 101 -9.14 14.85 -7.71
C GLN A 101 -8.61 13.75 -8.63
N LEU A 102 -8.63 13.95 -9.96
CA LEU A 102 -8.09 13.03 -10.94
C LEU A 102 -6.58 12.79 -10.70
N ILE A 103 -5.81 13.85 -10.51
CA ILE A 103 -4.37 13.77 -10.24
C ILE A 103 -4.11 12.99 -8.94
N GLY A 104 -4.87 13.28 -7.86
CA GLY A 104 -4.78 12.55 -6.59
C GLY A 104 -5.03 11.06 -6.75
N GLY A 105 -6.09 10.69 -7.48
CA GLY A 105 -6.40 9.30 -7.80
C GLY A 105 -5.28 8.62 -8.62
N LEU A 106 -4.74 9.30 -9.63
CA LEU A 106 -3.65 8.77 -10.45
C LEU A 106 -2.34 8.61 -9.66
N ILE A 107 -2.02 9.54 -8.75
CA ILE A 107 -0.85 9.43 -7.87
C ILE A 107 -0.99 8.22 -6.94
N MET A 108 -2.17 7.98 -6.38
CA MET A 108 -2.42 6.80 -5.56
C MET A 108 -2.32 5.51 -6.39
N TRP A 109 -2.85 5.48 -7.59
CA TRP A 109 -2.89 4.29 -8.45
C TRP A 109 -1.51 3.93 -9.00
N ILE A 110 -0.88 4.84 -9.75
CA ILE A 110 0.33 4.53 -10.51
C ILE A 110 1.57 4.46 -9.59
N PRO A 111 1.97 5.52 -8.88
CA PRO A 111 3.10 5.44 -7.97
C PRO A 111 2.91 4.44 -6.84
N GLY A 112 1.70 4.34 -6.28
CA GLY A 112 1.39 3.37 -5.23
C GLY A 112 1.51 1.92 -5.71
N GLY A 113 1.01 1.61 -6.92
CA GLY A 113 1.18 0.30 -7.55
C GLY A 113 2.65 -0.03 -7.83
N LEU A 114 3.39 0.92 -8.40
CA LEU A 114 4.83 0.79 -8.67
C LEU A 114 5.65 0.57 -7.39
N PHE A 115 5.26 1.20 -6.29
CA PHE A 115 5.90 1.00 -5.00
C PHE A 115 5.79 -0.46 -4.52
N PHE A 116 4.59 -1.04 -4.52
CA PHE A 116 4.40 -2.45 -4.16
C PHE A 116 5.09 -3.40 -5.15
N LEU A 117 5.08 -3.09 -6.45
CA LEU A 117 5.82 -3.83 -7.45
C LEU A 117 7.33 -3.80 -7.17
N GLY A 118 7.88 -2.65 -6.79
CA GLY A 118 9.27 -2.52 -6.36
C GLY A 118 9.61 -3.39 -5.15
N VAL A 119 8.75 -3.41 -4.13
CA VAL A 119 8.90 -4.30 -2.98
C VAL A 119 8.88 -5.77 -3.41
N MET A 120 7.93 -6.17 -4.26
CA MET A 120 7.86 -7.53 -4.81
C MET A 120 9.14 -7.91 -5.55
N THR A 121 9.68 -6.99 -6.35
CA THR A 121 10.94 -7.19 -7.09
C THR A 121 12.10 -7.45 -6.14
N VAL A 122 12.24 -6.66 -5.08
CA VAL A 122 13.28 -6.86 -4.06
C VAL A 122 13.10 -8.22 -3.36
N VAL A 123 11.88 -8.58 -2.98
CA VAL A 123 11.56 -9.86 -2.35
C VAL A 123 11.89 -11.03 -3.28
N PHE A 124 11.56 -10.90 -4.57
CA PHE A 124 11.87 -11.90 -5.59
C PHE A 124 13.38 -12.16 -5.71
N PHE A 125 14.19 -11.11 -5.82
CA PHE A 125 15.63 -11.29 -5.91
C PHE A 125 16.26 -11.88 -4.64
N ARG A 126 15.74 -11.51 -3.46
CA ARG A 126 16.16 -12.14 -2.20
C ARG A 126 15.80 -13.64 -2.15
N TRP A 127 14.64 -13.99 -2.64
CA TRP A 127 14.23 -15.39 -2.75
C TRP A 127 15.12 -16.17 -3.72
N ALA A 128 15.33 -15.64 -4.93
CA ALA A 128 16.17 -16.29 -5.94
C ALA A 128 17.62 -16.50 -5.46
N SER A 129 18.19 -15.52 -4.73
CA SER A 129 19.53 -15.67 -4.15
C SER A 129 19.57 -16.77 -3.08
N ALA A 130 18.60 -16.80 -2.17
CA ALA A 130 18.53 -17.83 -1.13
C ALA A 130 18.37 -19.24 -1.71
N ASP A 131 17.55 -19.41 -2.73
CA ASP A 131 17.34 -20.70 -3.42
C ASP A 131 18.62 -21.18 -4.13
N SER A 132 19.38 -20.25 -4.71
CA SER A 132 20.67 -20.55 -5.35
C SER A 132 21.72 -21.02 -4.32
N ASP A 133 21.79 -20.38 -3.16
CA ASP A 133 22.73 -20.73 -2.09
C ASP A 133 22.38 -22.11 -1.50
N ASP A 134 21.11 -22.42 -1.28
CA ASP A 134 20.63 -23.72 -0.79
C ASP A 134 20.94 -24.84 -1.79
N THR A 135 20.77 -24.59 -3.08
CA THR A 135 21.08 -25.53 -4.16
C THR A 135 22.58 -25.82 -4.23
N ALA A 136 23.43 -24.79 -4.16
CA ALA A 136 24.87 -24.94 -4.15
C ALA A 136 25.36 -25.72 -2.92
N ALA A 137 24.79 -25.45 -1.74
CA ALA A 137 25.11 -26.17 -0.51
C ALA A 137 24.71 -27.65 -0.59
N ALA A 138 23.55 -27.96 -1.17
CA ALA A 138 23.09 -29.33 -1.39
C ALA A 138 24.01 -30.11 -2.34
N GLN A 139 24.42 -29.49 -3.44
CA GLN A 139 25.36 -30.08 -4.41
C GLN A 139 26.76 -30.37 -3.78
N ALA A 140 27.28 -29.43 -3.00
CA ALA A 140 28.54 -29.59 -2.30
C ALA A 140 28.48 -30.75 -1.28
N ARG A 141 27.39 -30.93 -0.55
CA ARG A 141 27.18 -32.06 0.36
C ARG A 141 27.15 -33.39 -0.37
N THR A 142 26.46 -33.47 -1.50
CA THR A 142 26.40 -34.69 -2.31
C THR A 142 27.79 -35.07 -2.87
N ALA A 143 28.54 -34.10 -3.36
CA ALA A 143 29.88 -34.32 -3.86
C ALA A 143 30.88 -34.79 -2.77
N ALA A 144 30.70 -34.37 -1.52
CA ALA A 144 31.53 -34.79 -0.39
C ALA A 144 31.26 -36.21 0.11
N LEU A 145 30.12 -36.80 -0.28
CA LEU A 145 29.70 -38.16 0.10
C LEU A 145 30.01 -39.22 -0.99
N ALA A 146 30.40 -38.77 -2.17
CA ALA A 146 30.78 -39.63 -3.32
C ALA A 146 32.27 -39.89 -3.36
#